data_b9f28bef2d5fe08784949423440c3a99
#
_entry.id   b9f28bef2d5fe08784949423440c3a99
#
_cell.length_a   1.000
_cell.length_b   1.000
_cell.length_c   1.000
_cell.angle_alpha   90.00
_cell.angle_beta   90.00
_cell.angle_gamma   90.00
#
_symmetry.space_group_name_H-M   'P 1'
#
loop_
_entity.id
_entity.type
_entity.pdbx_description
1 polymer ?
#
loop_
_entity_poly.entity_id
_entity_poly.type
_entity_poly.pdbx_seq_one_letter_code
_entity_poly.pdbx_strand_id
1 'polypeptide(L)'
;FPDLVLSEGGSGEELTLVGTLRPEAEKKIQEAALQQNILTLRNRVNELGVAEPVIQQQGADRVVVQLPGVQDTAKAKEILGRTATLEIRLVDDEHSIADAQNGQIPFGSELFIERTGEPILIRKQVELTGDSITDASPGFDSQSGRSAVHVNLNSAGANIFKEVTRANVKKRMAILLIEKGKTEVVTAPTIQEEIGGGRVQITGM
;
A
#
# COMPACT_ATOMS: atom_id res chain seq x y z
N PHE A 1 -9.80 20.90 9.25
CA PHE A 1 -8.76 19.92 9.64
C PHE A 1 -8.63 19.92 11.16
N PRO A 2 -9.40 19.08 11.89
CA PRO A 2 -9.45 19.14 13.36
C PRO A 2 -8.11 18.74 14.02
N ASP A 3 -7.27 18.00 13.33
CA ASP A 3 -6.00 17.46 13.84
C ASP A 3 -4.79 18.37 13.56
N LEU A 4 -5.00 19.50 12.84
CA LEU A 4 -3.96 20.44 12.51
C LEU A 4 -4.12 21.76 13.29
N VAL A 5 -2.99 22.32 13.69
CA VAL A 5 -2.86 23.73 14.06
C VAL A 5 -2.31 24.46 12.85
N LEU A 6 -3.08 25.40 12.31
CA LEU A 6 -2.62 26.23 11.21
C LEU A 6 -2.02 27.51 11.76
N SER A 7 -0.82 27.86 11.28
CA SER A 7 -0.16 29.14 11.56
C SER A 7 0.13 29.85 10.25
N GLU A 8 -0.13 31.13 10.21
CA GLU A 8 0.23 31.99 9.09
C GLU A 8 1.66 32.47 9.27
N GLY A 9 2.47 32.34 8.25
CA GLY A 9 3.83 32.85 8.14
C GLY A 9 4.00 33.54 6.79
N GLY A 10 5.05 34.32 6.66
CA GLY A 10 5.39 35.03 5.43
C GLY A 10 5.73 36.48 5.71
N SER A 11 6.55 37.07 4.87
CA SER A 11 6.85 38.51 4.89
C SER A 11 6.62 39.08 3.49
N GLY A 12 5.81 40.15 3.42
CA GLY A 12 5.48 40.79 2.15
C GLY A 12 4.28 40.22 1.44
N GLU A 13 4.38 40.00 0.12
CA GLU A 13 3.25 39.54 -0.72
C GLU A 13 3.07 38.00 -0.72
N GLU A 14 3.95 37.24 -0.06
CA GLU A 14 3.82 35.78 0.04
C GLU A 14 3.18 35.38 1.37
N LEU A 15 2.00 34.79 1.31
CA LEU A 15 1.31 34.18 2.43
C LEU A 15 1.71 32.69 2.50
N THR A 16 2.37 32.28 3.58
CA THR A 16 2.71 30.88 3.84
C THR A 16 1.81 30.34 4.95
N LEU A 17 1.13 29.23 4.69
CA LEU A 17 0.33 28.54 5.70
C LEU A 17 1.09 27.29 6.16
N VAL A 18 1.42 27.24 7.45
CA VAL A 18 2.10 26.11 8.06
C VAL A 18 1.10 25.32 8.90
N GLY A 19 0.90 24.03 8.53
CA GLY A 19 0.08 23.10 9.29
C GLY A 19 0.95 22.21 10.16
N THR A 20 0.73 22.23 11.47
CA THR A 20 1.40 21.36 12.44
C THR A 20 0.38 20.42 13.07
N LEU A 21 0.71 19.12 13.21
CA LEU A 21 -0.14 18.17 13.90
C LEU A 21 -0.28 18.55 15.38
N ARG A 22 -1.48 18.41 15.90
CA ARG A 22 -1.70 18.53 17.35
C ARG A 22 -1.05 17.34 18.07
N PRO A 23 -0.49 17.52 19.28
CA PRO A 23 0.15 16.44 20.03
C PRO A 23 -0.77 15.21 20.25
N GLU A 24 -2.06 15.45 20.46
CA GLU A 24 -3.04 14.39 20.63
C GLU A 24 -3.28 13.60 19.32
N ALA A 25 -3.25 14.27 18.17
CA ALA A 25 -3.37 13.64 16.87
C ALA A 25 -2.11 12.84 16.53
N GLU A 26 -0.93 13.40 16.79
CA GLU A 26 0.36 12.72 16.64
C GLU A 26 0.39 11.44 17.48
N LYS A 27 -0.01 11.51 18.75
CA LYS A 27 -0.06 10.36 19.64
C LYS A 27 -1.01 9.27 19.13
N LYS A 28 -2.20 9.64 18.64
CA LYS A 28 -3.15 8.69 18.04
C LYS A 28 -2.58 8.00 16.81
N ILE A 29 -1.88 8.75 15.95
CA ILE A 29 -1.23 8.20 14.76
C ILE A 29 -0.13 7.22 15.16
N GLN A 30 0.70 7.56 16.15
CA GLN A 30 1.75 6.69 16.67
C GLN A 30 1.18 5.41 17.27
N GLU A 31 0.13 5.51 18.09
CA GLU A 31 -0.54 4.34 18.69
C GLU A 31 -1.15 3.44 17.61
N ALA A 32 -1.84 4.02 16.62
CA ALA A 32 -2.40 3.27 15.51
C ALA A 32 -1.33 2.57 14.68
N ALA A 33 -0.24 3.26 14.34
CA ALA A 33 0.89 2.69 13.61
C ALA A 33 1.56 1.55 14.38
N LEU A 34 1.70 1.69 15.71
CA LEU A 34 2.28 0.66 16.55
C LEU A 34 1.40 -0.59 16.60
N GLN A 35 0.08 -0.45 16.75
CA GLN A 35 -0.84 -1.58 16.72
C GLN A 35 -0.82 -2.29 15.36
N GLN A 36 -0.77 -1.54 14.27
CA GLN A 36 -0.64 -2.09 12.92
C GLN A 36 0.68 -2.85 12.76
N ASN A 37 1.79 -2.31 13.24
CA ASN A 37 3.08 -2.98 13.22
C ASN A 37 3.08 -4.29 14.01
N ILE A 38 2.45 -4.33 15.19
CA ILE A 38 2.31 -5.54 16.00
C ILE A 38 1.51 -6.60 15.24
N LEU A 39 0.42 -6.21 14.58
CA LEU A 39 -0.40 -7.11 13.77
C LEU A 39 0.41 -7.67 12.58
N THR A 40 1.11 -6.82 11.87
CA THR A 40 1.99 -7.21 10.76
C THR A 40 3.08 -8.17 11.21
N LEU A 41 3.75 -7.89 12.32
CA LEU A 41 4.76 -8.76 12.89
C LEU A 41 4.18 -10.12 13.30
N ARG A 42 2.97 -10.13 13.88
CA ARG A 42 2.28 -11.37 14.25
C ARG A 42 2.00 -12.25 13.02
N ASN A 43 1.50 -11.66 11.95
CA ASN A 43 1.24 -12.39 10.70
C ASN A 43 2.53 -12.99 10.13
N ARG A 44 3.62 -12.22 10.08
CA ARG A 44 4.93 -12.69 9.61
C ARG A 44 5.53 -13.80 10.47
N VAL A 45 5.34 -13.73 11.77
CA VAL A 45 5.80 -14.79 12.70
C VAL A 45 4.98 -16.06 12.51
N ASN A 46 3.68 -15.94 12.24
CA ASN A 46 2.83 -17.09 11.91
C ASN A 46 3.30 -17.79 10.63
N GLU A 47 3.75 -17.05 9.61
CA GLU A 47 4.34 -17.60 8.38
C GLU A 47 5.62 -18.44 8.67
N LEU A 48 6.35 -18.08 9.74
CA LEU A 48 7.53 -18.85 10.19
C LEU A 48 7.15 -20.17 10.88
N GLY A 49 5.87 -20.40 11.17
CA GLY A 49 5.42 -21.59 11.87
C GLY A 49 5.87 -21.66 13.34
N VAL A 50 6.20 -20.52 13.95
CA VAL A 50 6.66 -20.46 15.34
C VAL A 50 5.48 -20.69 16.28
N ALA A 51 5.59 -21.68 17.15
CA ALA A 51 4.60 -21.92 18.19
C ALA A 51 4.76 -20.90 19.33
N GLU A 52 3.65 -20.29 19.74
CA GLU A 52 3.55 -19.37 20.88
C GLU A 52 4.55 -18.19 20.86
N PRO A 53 4.60 -17.38 19.79
CA PRO A 53 5.47 -16.21 19.76
C PRO A 53 5.00 -15.16 20.75
N VAL A 54 5.91 -14.48 21.43
CA VAL A 54 5.60 -13.33 22.27
C VAL A 54 5.88 -12.07 21.46
N ILE A 55 4.83 -11.28 21.18
CA ILE A 55 4.94 -9.98 20.51
C ILE A 55 4.22 -8.96 21.38
N GLN A 56 4.99 -8.03 21.93
CA GLN A 56 4.46 -7.04 22.85
C GLN A 56 5.13 -5.68 22.69
N GLN A 57 4.36 -4.65 22.95
CA GLN A 57 4.88 -3.28 23.03
C GLN A 57 5.78 -3.12 24.23
N GLN A 58 6.91 -2.43 24.04
CA GLN A 58 7.81 -2.02 25.10
C GLN A 58 8.10 -0.51 25.00
N GLY A 59 7.49 0.28 25.87
CA GLY A 59 7.57 1.73 25.78
C GLY A 59 6.69 2.31 24.66
N ALA A 60 7.03 3.50 24.19
CA ALA A 60 6.24 4.22 23.20
C ALA A 60 6.60 3.85 21.74
N ASP A 61 7.80 3.35 21.50
CA ASP A 61 8.45 3.27 20.19
C ASP A 61 9.04 1.90 19.84
N ARG A 62 8.90 0.90 20.73
CA ARG A 62 9.52 -0.40 20.55
C ARG A 62 8.53 -1.54 20.63
N VAL A 63 8.78 -2.58 19.82
CA VAL A 63 8.09 -3.87 19.88
C VAL A 63 9.13 -4.96 20.15
N VAL A 64 8.90 -5.77 21.18
CA VAL A 64 9.72 -6.95 21.48
C VAL A 64 9.07 -8.15 20.84
N VAL A 65 9.87 -8.92 20.10
CA VAL A 65 9.48 -10.16 19.47
C VAL A 65 10.37 -11.28 20.00
N GLN A 66 9.78 -12.29 20.62
CA GLN A 66 10.47 -13.50 21.08
C GLN A 66 9.94 -14.68 20.27
N LEU A 67 10.85 -15.44 19.71
CA LEU A 67 10.57 -16.55 18.81
C LEU A 67 11.16 -17.86 19.39
N PRO A 68 10.44 -18.53 20.28
CA PRO A 68 10.90 -19.78 20.86
C PRO A 68 11.13 -20.84 19.78
N GLY A 69 12.22 -21.61 19.88
CA GLY A 69 12.49 -22.73 18.98
C GLY A 69 12.99 -22.39 17.58
N VAL A 70 13.18 -21.11 17.26
CA VAL A 70 13.74 -20.70 15.96
C VAL A 70 15.23 -20.99 15.92
N GLN A 71 15.64 -21.89 15.02
CA GLN A 71 17.06 -22.25 14.82
C GLN A 71 17.74 -21.32 13.81
N ASP A 72 17.04 -20.93 12.76
CA ASP A 72 17.55 -19.99 11.74
C ASP A 72 17.15 -18.56 12.06
N THR A 73 17.99 -17.89 12.85
CA THR A 73 17.78 -16.50 13.23
C THR A 73 17.98 -15.51 12.07
N ALA A 74 18.76 -15.89 11.04
CA ALA A 74 18.99 -15.03 9.88
C ALA A 74 17.74 -14.97 9.01
N LYS A 75 17.11 -16.11 8.74
CA LYS A 75 15.84 -16.19 8.01
C LYS A 75 14.70 -15.49 8.77
N ALA A 76 14.65 -15.65 10.09
CA ALA A 76 13.67 -14.94 10.91
C ALA A 76 13.82 -13.42 10.82
N LYS A 77 15.05 -12.89 10.92
CA LYS A 77 15.35 -11.47 10.75
C LYS A 77 14.99 -10.98 9.35
N GLU A 78 15.26 -11.75 8.31
CA GLU A 78 14.90 -11.42 6.93
C GLU A 78 13.37 -11.26 6.79
N ILE A 79 12.60 -12.26 7.25
CA ILE A 79 11.13 -12.23 7.13
C ILE A 79 10.52 -11.09 7.96
N LEU A 80 10.98 -10.89 9.20
CA LEU A 80 10.51 -9.80 10.05
C LEU A 80 10.91 -8.42 9.52
N GLY A 81 12.08 -8.32 8.90
CA GLY A 81 12.61 -7.07 8.35
C GLY A 81 12.09 -6.69 6.97
N ARG A 82 11.22 -7.49 6.35
CA ARG A 82 10.60 -7.12 5.09
C ARG A 82 9.73 -5.88 5.27
N THR A 83 10.06 -4.82 4.54
CA THR A 83 9.34 -3.53 4.59
C THR A 83 8.48 -3.31 3.36
N ALA A 84 8.10 -4.40 2.69
CA ALA A 84 7.30 -4.30 1.50
C ALA A 84 5.93 -3.69 1.81
N THR A 85 5.60 -2.61 1.11
CA THR A 85 4.30 -1.95 1.14
C THR A 85 3.64 -2.13 -0.22
N LEU A 86 2.35 -2.46 -0.22
CA LEU A 86 1.56 -2.54 -1.43
C LEU A 86 0.72 -1.26 -1.55
N GLU A 87 0.75 -0.66 -2.72
CA GLU A 87 -0.11 0.47 -3.05
C GLU A 87 -0.91 0.17 -4.31
N ILE A 88 -2.15 0.61 -4.32
CA ILE A 88 -3.02 0.59 -5.48
C ILE A 88 -3.24 2.03 -5.93
N ARG A 89 -2.89 2.32 -7.19
CA ARG A 89 -3.00 3.64 -7.80
C ARG A 89 -3.63 3.54 -9.19
N LEU A 90 -4.27 4.59 -9.65
CA LEU A 90 -4.78 4.64 -11.03
C LEU A 90 -3.67 4.87 -12.04
N VAL A 91 -3.77 4.24 -13.20
CA VAL A 91 -2.92 4.55 -14.35
C VAL A 91 -3.40 5.87 -14.98
N ASP A 92 -2.45 6.66 -15.42
CA ASP A 92 -2.71 7.90 -16.14
C ASP A 92 -2.69 7.63 -17.64
N ASP A 93 -3.82 7.16 -18.16
CA ASP A 93 -3.99 6.91 -19.61
C ASP A 93 -4.38 8.18 -20.40
N GLU A 94 -4.50 9.34 -19.72
CA GLU A 94 -4.92 10.60 -20.32
C GLU A 94 -3.73 11.38 -20.93
N HIS A 95 -2.52 11.10 -20.45
CA HIS A 95 -1.30 11.80 -20.90
C HIS A 95 -0.39 10.90 -21.72
N SER A 96 0.44 11.55 -22.55
CA SER A 96 1.37 10.87 -23.46
C SER A 96 2.56 10.28 -22.71
N ILE A 97 2.76 8.97 -22.85
CA ILE A 97 3.95 8.28 -22.34
C ILE A 97 5.23 8.79 -23.03
N ALA A 98 5.17 9.11 -24.33
CA ALA A 98 6.32 9.61 -25.06
C ALA A 98 6.80 10.97 -24.53
N ASP A 99 5.89 11.86 -24.18
CA ASP A 99 6.23 13.14 -23.57
C ASP A 99 6.84 12.96 -22.17
N ALA A 100 6.31 12.03 -21.40
CA ALA A 100 6.84 11.70 -20.07
C ALA A 100 8.27 11.12 -20.16
N GLN A 101 8.56 10.27 -21.13
CA GLN A 101 9.91 9.76 -21.40
C GLN A 101 10.89 10.86 -21.79
N ASN A 102 10.41 11.93 -22.42
CA ASN A 102 11.20 13.12 -22.75
C ASN A 102 11.33 14.11 -21.58
N GLY A 103 10.92 13.73 -20.37
CA GLY A 103 11.03 14.53 -19.17
C GLY A 103 9.82 15.43 -18.87
N GLN A 104 8.77 15.39 -19.68
CA GLN A 104 7.53 16.16 -19.48
C GLN A 104 6.50 15.32 -18.70
N ILE A 105 6.84 14.97 -17.46
CA ILE A 105 5.94 14.19 -16.61
C ILE A 105 4.83 15.10 -16.10
N PRO A 106 3.54 14.74 -16.28
CA PRO A 106 2.41 15.54 -15.80
C PRO A 106 2.44 15.72 -14.28
N PHE A 107 1.99 16.88 -13.83
CA PHE A 107 1.82 17.11 -12.39
C PHE A 107 0.82 16.09 -11.82
N GLY A 108 1.21 15.41 -10.74
CA GLY A 108 0.38 14.39 -10.11
C GLY A 108 0.56 12.97 -10.65
N SER A 109 1.45 12.77 -11.64
CA SER A 109 1.81 11.44 -12.16
C SER A 109 3.31 11.15 -11.99
N GLU A 110 3.68 9.89 -12.11
CA GLU A 110 5.04 9.36 -12.08
C GLU A 110 5.22 8.33 -13.20
N LEU A 111 6.40 8.31 -13.80
CA LEU A 111 6.75 7.36 -14.85
C LEU A 111 7.43 6.13 -14.21
N PHE A 112 6.89 4.96 -14.49
CA PHE A 112 7.43 3.66 -14.08
C PHE A 112 7.71 2.78 -15.30
N ILE A 113 8.39 1.67 -15.07
CA ILE A 113 8.61 0.61 -16.06
C ILE A 113 7.92 -0.65 -15.53
N GLU A 114 7.05 -1.23 -16.33
CA GLU A 114 6.42 -2.52 -16.03
C GLU A 114 7.45 -3.67 -16.09
N ARG A 115 7.10 -4.83 -15.56
CA ARG A 115 7.92 -6.05 -15.68
C ARG A 115 8.18 -6.47 -17.13
N THR A 116 7.28 -6.11 -18.03
CA THR A 116 7.42 -6.32 -19.47
C THR A 116 8.48 -5.44 -20.13
N GLY A 117 8.97 -4.42 -19.42
CA GLY A 117 9.88 -3.40 -19.92
C GLY A 117 9.17 -2.19 -20.53
N GLU A 118 7.85 -2.18 -20.56
CA GLU A 118 7.08 -1.06 -21.11
C GLU A 118 6.91 0.08 -20.09
N PRO A 119 7.01 1.34 -20.54
CA PRO A 119 6.79 2.49 -19.68
C PRO A 119 5.29 2.67 -19.39
N ILE A 120 4.99 3.07 -18.17
CA ILE A 120 3.63 3.32 -17.71
C ILE A 120 3.60 4.59 -16.83
N LEU A 121 2.63 5.47 -17.07
CA LEU A 121 2.35 6.61 -16.22
C LEU A 121 1.33 6.22 -15.14
N ILE A 122 1.65 6.50 -13.89
CA ILE A 122 0.80 6.15 -12.75
C ILE A 122 0.57 7.42 -11.92
N ARG A 123 -0.67 7.65 -11.51
CA ARG A 123 -1.02 8.78 -10.65
C ARG A 123 -0.35 8.64 -9.28
N LYS A 124 0.09 9.74 -8.70
CA LYS A 124 0.70 9.77 -7.36
C LYS A 124 -0.30 9.46 -6.24
N GLN A 125 -1.57 9.73 -6.51
CA GLN A 125 -2.64 9.48 -5.55
C GLN A 125 -2.75 7.98 -5.27
N VAL A 126 -2.61 7.62 -4.00
CA VAL A 126 -2.78 6.24 -3.50
C VAL A 126 -4.26 6.05 -3.21
N GLU A 127 -4.88 5.10 -3.88
CA GLU A 127 -6.31 4.77 -3.69
C GLU A 127 -6.49 3.79 -2.53
N LEU A 128 -5.57 2.83 -2.39
CA LEU A 128 -5.59 1.83 -1.32
C LEU A 128 -4.17 1.38 -0.99
N THR A 129 -3.94 1.06 0.29
CA THR A 129 -2.68 0.47 0.76
C THR A 129 -2.87 -0.96 1.22
N GLY A 130 -1.76 -1.70 1.36
CA GLY A 130 -1.76 -3.08 1.86
C GLY A 130 -2.39 -3.26 3.24
N ASP A 131 -2.48 -2.19 4.04
CA ASP A 131 -3.13 -2.22 5.38
C ASP A 131 -4.62 -2.56 5.32
N SER A 132 -5.23 -2.38 4.17
CA SER A 132 -6.62 -2.75 3.91
C SER A 132 -6.79 -4.24 3.58
N ILE A 133 -5.71 -4.98 3.36
CA ILE A 133 -5.73 -6.40 3.02
C ILE A 133 -5.76 -7.22 4.31
N THR A 134 -6.75 -8.09 4.44
CA THR A 134 -6.88 -9.02 5.57
C THR A 134 -6.33 -10.40 5.25
N ASP A 135 -6.37 -10.79 3.98
CA ASP A 135 -5.88 -12.09 3.50
C ASP A 135 -5.56 -12.02 2.02
N ALA A 136 -4.56 -12.79 1.60
CA ALA A 136 -4.20 -12.95 0.19
C ALA A 136 -3.75 -14.40 -0.06
N SER A 137 -4.34 -15.04 -1.06
CA SER A 137 -4.04 -16.43 -1.40
C SER A 137 -3.86 -16.62 -2.90
N PRO A 138 -2.87 -17.43 -3.31
CA PRO A 138 -2.73 -17.80 -4.72
C PRO A 138 -3.87 -18.70 -5.16
N GLY A 139 -4.26 -18.57 -6.42
CA GLY A 139 -5.32 -19.36 -7.02
C GLY A 139 -5.30 -19.30 -8.52
N PHE A 140 -6.42 -19.69 -9.13
CA PHE A 140 -6.62 -19.60 -10.56
C PHE A 140 -7.90 -18.84 -10.86
N ASP A 141 -7.88 -18.09 -11.93
CA ASP A 141 -9.09 -17.51 -12.50
C ASP A 141 -10.01 -18.61 -13.04
N SER A 142 -11.23 -18.65 -12.55
CA SER A 142 -12.20 -19.71 -12.91
C SER A 142 -12.66 -19.68 -14.35
N GLN A 143 -12.52 -18.55 -15.03
CA GLN A 143 -12.94 -18.38 -16.43
C GLN A 143 -11.79 -18.64 -17.41
N SER A 144 -10.59 -18.12 -17.10
CA SER A 144 -9.44 -18.22 -18.00
C SER A 144 -8.46 -19.34 -17.65
N GLY A 145 -8.55 -19.91 -16.43
CA GLY A 145 -7.60 -20.92 -15.92
C GLY A 145 -6.19 -20.35 -15.65
N ARG A 146 -6.01 -19.03 -15.76
CA ARG A 146 -4.73 -18.38 -15.52
C ARG A 146 -4.48 -18.19 -14.03
N SER A 147 -3.20 -18.05 -13.66
CA SER A 147 -2.80 -17.72 -12.28
C SER A 147 -3.47 -16.42 -11.85
N ALA A 148 -3.97 -16.44 -10.62
CA ALA A 148 -4.61 -15.30 -9.99
C ALA A 148 -4.21 -15.22 -8.51
N VAL A 149 -4.35 -14.04 -7.91
CA VAL A 149 -4.31 -13.86 -6.46
C VAL A 149 -5.68 -13.39 -5.99
N HIS A 150 -6.24 -14.11 -5.05
CA HIS A 150 -7.46 -13.72 -4.37
C HIS A 150 -7.10 -12.92 -3.13
N VAL A 151 -7.64 -11.71 -3.02
CA VAL A 151 -7.36 -10.77 -1.94
C VAL A 151 -8.67 -10.44 -1.23
N ASN A 152 -8.67 -10.49 0.09
CA ASN A 152 -9.75 -10.04 0.92
C ASN A 152 -9.39 -8.72 1.59
N LEU A 153 -10.29 -7.74 1.49
CA LEU A 153 -10.15 -6.42 2.11
C LEU A 153 -10.93 -6.35 3.42
N ASN A 154 -10.47 -5.52 4.33
CA ASN A 154 -11.28 -5.12 5.49
C ASN A 154 -12.47 -4.24 5.06
N SER A 155 -13.41 -3.99 5.96
CA SER A 155 -14.64 -3.24 5.64
C SER A 155 -14.37 -1.82 5.13
N ALA A 156 -13.36 -1.13 5.66
CA ALA A 156 -12.99 0.21 5.23
C ALA A 156 -12.41 0.17 3.80
N GLY A 157 -11.45 -0.71 3.55
CA GLY A 157 -10.85 -0.91 2.23
C GLY A 157 -11.86 -1.36 1.19
N ALA A 158 -12.81 -2.24 1.55
CA ALA A 158 -13.88 -2.69 0.66
C ALA A 158 -14.77 -1.52 0.20
N ASN A 159 -15.11 -0.60 1.08
CA ASN A 159 -15.91 0.57 0.74
C ASN A 159 -15.15 1.54 -0.17
N ILE A 160 -13.88 1.83 0.16
CA ILE A 160 -13.02 2.68 -0.68
C ILE A 160 -12.85 2.05 -2.07
N PHE A 161 -12.53 0.75 -2.12
CA PHE A 161 -12.29 0.03 -3.35
C PHE A 161 -13.53 -0.03 -4.26
N LYS A 162 -14.71 -0.20 -3.65
CA LYS A 162 -15.99 -0.13 -4.35
C LYS A 162 -16.19 1.23 -5.03
N GLU A 163 -16.00 2.34 -4.30
CA GLU A 163 -16.17 3.68 -4.86
C GLU A 163 -15.15 3.98 -5.96
N VAL A 164 -13.88 3.62 -5.74
CA VAL A 164 -12.81 3.80 -6.73
C VAL A 164 -13.10 3.00 -8.00
N THR A 165 -13.45 1.71 -7.88
CA THR A 165 -13.72 0.87 -9.05
C THR A 165 -14.98 1.29 -9.78
N ARG A 166 -16.03 1.72 -9.07
CA ARG A 166 -17.26 2.27 -9.68
C ARG A 166 -16.98 3.51 -10.52
N ALA A 167 -16.16 4.43 -10.01
CA ALA A 167 -15.83 5.68 -10.69
C ALA A 167 -14.85 5.50 -11.87
N ASN A 168 -14.13 4.38 -11.93
CA ASN A 168 -13.03 4.17 -12.87
C ASN A 168 -13.17 2.87 -13.69
N VAL A 169 -14.41 2.42 -13.94
CA VAL A 169 -14.65 1.27 -14.84
C VAL A 169 -14.04 1.53 -16.22
N LYS A 170 -13.37 0.53 -16.78
CA LYS A 170 -12.61 0.54 -18.03
C LYS A 170 -11.29 1.33 -17.99
N LYS A 171 -10.91 1.91 -16.85
CA LYS A 171 -9.56 2.45 -16.65
C LYS A 171 -8.65 1.38 -16.07
N ARG A 172 -7.33 1.57 -16.24
CA ARG A 172 -6.32 0.68 -15.65
C ARG A 172 -6.00 1.10 -14.22
N MET A 173 -5.71 0.10 -13.40
CA MET A 173 -5.33 0.29 -12.01
C MET A 173 -4.04 -0.48 -11.73
N ALA A 174 -2.99 0.23 -11.34
CA ALA A 174 -1.68 -0.36 -11.07
C ALA A 174 -1.59 -0.83 -9.62
N ILE A 175 -0.97 -1.99 -9.45
CA ILE A 175 -0.57 -2.54 -8.15
C ILE A 175 0.94 -2.40 -8.05
N LEU A 176 1.39 -1.61 -7.07
CA LEU A 176 2.79 -1.31 -6.84
C LEU A 176 3.27 -2.01 -5.58
N LEU A 177 4.44 -2.62 -5.67
CA LEU A 177 5.18 -3.15 -4.52
C LEU A 177 6.35 -2.22 -4.23
N ILE A 178 6.38 -1.67 -3.02
CA ILE A 178 7.45 -0.79 -2.57
C ILE A 178 8.27 -1.56 -1.53
N GLU A 179 9.51 -1.86 -1.85
CA GLU A 179 10.43 -2.55 -0.95
C GLU A 179 11.81 -1.87 -0.96
N LYS A 180 12.33 -1.54 0.22
CA LYS A 180 13.67 -0.93 0.41
C LYS A 180 13.89 0.31 -0.48
N GLY A 181 12.85 1.14 -0.63
CA GLY A 181 12.89 2.37 -1.44
C GLY A 181 12.85 2.15 -2.96
N LYS A 182 12.63 0.91 -3.41
CA LYS A 182 12.36 0.59 -4.82
C LYS A 182 10.87 0.34 -5.00
N THR A 183 10.31 0.92 -6.04
CA THR A 183 8.92 0.68 -6.45
C THR A 183 8.90 -0.18 -7.69
N GLU A 184 8.16 -1.28 -7.65
CA GLU A 184 7.95 -2.19 -8.77
C GLU A 184 6.46 -2.21 -9.13
N VAL A 185 6.15 -2.09 -10.41
CA VAL A 185 4.79 -2.30 -10.91
C VAL A 185 4.58 -3.80 -11.08
N VAL A 186 3.76 -4.38 -10.19
CA VAL A 186 3.47 -5.82 -10.22
C VAL A 186 2.58 -6.17 -11.40
N THR A 187 1.50 -5.39 -11.57
CA THR A 187 0.54 -5.53 -12.67
C THR A 187 -0.33 -4.27 -12.76
N ALA A 188 -0.92 -4.03 -13.93
CA ALA A 188 -1.82 -2.90 -14.15
C ALA A 188 -3.10 -3.34 -14.91
N PRO A 189 -3.98 -4.16 -14.28
CA PRO A 189 -5.20 -4.65 -14.90
C PRO A 189 -6.21 -3.54 -15.16
N THR A 190 -7.10 -3.80 -16.12
CA THR A 190 -8.26 -2.94 -16.38
C THR A 190 -9.40 -3.31 -15.42
N ILE A 191 -10.00 -2.31 -14.80
CA ILE A 191 -11.20 -2.44 -13.97
C ILE A 191 -12.36 -2.83 -14.89
N GLN A 192 -12.89 -4.04 -14.77
CA GLN A 192 -13.97 -4.53 -15.63
C GLN A 192 -15.35 -4.02 -15.16
N GLU A 193 -15.55 -4.00 -13.85
CA GLU A 193 -16.80 -3.61 -13.20
C GLU A 193 -16.54 -3.07 -11.79
N GLU A 194 -17.58 -2.55 -11.15
CA GLU A 194 -17.55 -2.20 -9.72
C GLU A 194 -17.25 -3.45 -8.88
N ILE A 195 -16.24 -3.35 -8.00
CA ILE A 195 -15.85 -4.46 -7.13
C ILE A 195 -16.33 -4.16 -5.70
N GLY A 196 -17.50 -4.69 -5.39
CA GLY A 196 -18.08 -4.62 -4.03
C GLY A 196 -17.74 -5.85 -3.19
N GLY A 197 -18.00 -5.76 -1.88
CA GLY A 197 -17.91 -6.91 -0.97
C GLY A 197 -16.50 -7.29 -0.52
N GLY A 198 -15.47 -6.53 -0.91
CA GLY A 198 -14.10 -6.67 -0.38
C GLY A 198 -13.34 -7.91 -0.87
N ARG A 199 -13.85 -8.65 -1.84
CA ARG A 199 -13.15 -9.75 -2.51
C ARG A 199 -12.64 -9.28 -3.86
N VAL A 200 -11.33 -9.29 -4.02
CA VAL A 200 -10.65 -8.83 -5.24
C VAL A 200 -9.87 -9.98 -5.83
N GLN A 201 -9.97 -10.15 -7.14
CA GLN A 201 -9.15 -11.10 -7.88
C GLN A 201 -8.21 -10.34 -8.80
N ILE A 202 -6.92 -10.59 -8.64
CA ILE A 202 -5.85 -9.98 -9.42
C ILE A 202 -5.34 -11.02 -10.41
N THR A 203 -5.40 -10.71 -11.70
CA THR A 203 -4.90 -11.56 -12.78
C THR A 203 -3.83 -10.83 -13.58
N GLY A 204 -3.08 -11.56 -14.42
CA GLY A 204 -2.07 -10.93 -15.31
C GLY A 204 -0.72 -10.68 -14.64
N MET A 205 -0.38 -11.56 -13.70
CA MET A 205 0.96 -11.57 -13.06
C MET A 205 1.91 -12.54 -13.76
#